data_127014c42a35da6899bd0b3d2ad6c664
#
_entry.id   127014c42a35da6899bd0b3d2ad6c664
#
_cell.length_a   1.000
_cell.length_b   1.000
_cell.length_c   1.000
_cell.angle_alpha   90.00
_cell.angle_beta   90.00
_cell.angle_gamma   90.00
#
_symmetry.space_group_name_H-M   'P 1'
#
loop_
_entity.id
_entity.type
_entity.pdbx_description
1 polymer ?
#
loop_
_entity_poly.entity_id
_entity_poly.type
_entity_poly.pdbx_seq_one_letter_code
_entity_poly.pdbx_strand_id
1 'polypeptide(L)'
;MRAVVIQFPGSNADFDALHTLRDVVGVETSYVFHKTPTLPAGTDLVALPGGFSYGDYLRCGAIARFAPVMADVRRHVERGGLLLGICNGFQILTEAGLLPGALTRNAHLRFECRDVLVRVDADGPFTQDLRGRVLRLPVAHAEGRYQADEATLQSLESKSLVAFRYVPAATPDARLPANPNGSLHDIAGLYGGPRRNVLGLMPHPERMAEPILGGTDGRLLFHSAVRAALAR
;
A
#
# COMPACT_ATOMS: atom_id res chain seq x y z
N MET A 1 20.32 3.01 1.34
CA MET A 1 18.90 3.39 1.25
C MET A 1 18.41 3.78 2.64
N ARG A 2 17.69 4.90 2.72
CA ARG A 2 17.05 5.37 3.94
C ARG A 2 15.52 5.38 3.76
N ALA A 3 14.81 4.74 4.69
CA ALA A 3 13.36 4.72 4.71
C ALA A 3 12.78 5.44 5.94
N VAL A 4 11.59 5.95 5.81
CA VAL A 4 10.82 6.50 6.92
C VAL A 4 9.42 5.92 6.95
N VAL A 5 8.89 5.69 8.14
CA VAL A 5 7.50 5.30 8.38
C VAL A 5 6.79 6.47 9.05
N ILE A 6 5.72 6.96 8.42
CA ILE A 6 4.96 8.08 8.99
C ILE A 6 4.04 7.56 10.10
N GLN A 7 4.15 8.14 11.29
CA GLN A 7 3.25 7.86 12.39
C GLN A 7 2.09 8.85 12.43
N PHE A 8 0.89 8.37 12.20
CA PHE A 8 -0.36 9.11 12.46
C PHE A 8 -0.96 8.64 13.78
N PRO A 9 -1.76 9.47 14.47
CA PRO A 9 -2.56 9.00 15.59
C PRO A 9 -3.46 7.85 15.14
N GLY A 10 -3.36 6.69 15.79
CA GLY A 10 -4.14 5.49 15.42
C GLY A 10 -3.50 4.59 14.35
N SER A 11 -2.31 4.89 13.82
CA SER A 11 -1.53 3.90 13.07
C SER A 11 -1.15 2.76 14.01
N ASN A 12 -1.52 1.53 13.67
CA ASN A 12 -1.22 0.35 14.48
C ASN A 12 -0.34 -0.68 13.75
N ALA A 13 -0.12 -0.51 12.44
CA ALA A 13 0.81 -1.30 11.65
C ALA A 13 2.11 -0.53 11.31
N ASP A 14 2.35 0.59 11.97
CA ASP A 14 3.57 1.39 11.83
C ASP A 14 4.80 0.62 12.34
N PHE A 15 4.64 -0.09 13.48
CA PHE A 15 5.68 -0.97 14.00
C PHE A 15 5.96 -2.14 13.05
N ASP A 16 4.92 -2.78 12.48
CA ASP A 16 5.08 -3.88 11.52
C ASP A 16 5.86 -3.42 10.29
N ALA A 17 5.54 -2.24 9.75
CA ALA A 17 6.24 -1.65 8.61
C ALA A 17 7.70 -1.29 8.94
N LEU A 18 7.95 -0.70 10.11
CA LEU A 18 9.30 -0.36 10.56
C LEU A 18 10.13 -1.62 10.80
N HIS A 19 9.59 -2.62 11.51
CA HIS A 19 10.24 -3.90 11.76
C HIS A 19 10.61 -4.58 10.43
N THR A 20 9.68 -4.68 9.50
CA THR A 20 9.93 -5.30 8.20
C THR A 20 11.05 -4.59 7.45
N LEU A 21 11.01 -3.26 7.36
CA LEU A 21 12.04 -2.50 6.64
C LEU A 21 13.41 -2.58 7.34
N ARG A 22 13.44 -2.40 8.66
CA ARG A 22 14.69 -2.30 9.42
C ARG A 22 15.30 -3.66 9.75
N ASP A 23 14.50 -4.56 10.34
CA ASP A 23 15.01 -5.78 10.97
C ASP A 23 14.97 -6.97 10.00
N VAL A 24 13.99 -7.03 9.09
CA VAL A 24 13.86 -8.13 8.11
C VAL A 24 14.60 -7.85 6.80
N VAL A 25 14.52 -6.61 6.30
CA VAL A 25 15.12 -6.22 5.00
C VAL A 25 16.46 -5.53 5.16
N GLY A 26 16.77 -5.00 6.35
CA GLY A 26 18.07 -4.38 6.65
C GLY A 26 18.23 -2.95 6.14
N VAL A 27 17.13 -2.19 6.04
CA VAL A 27 17.12 -0.79 5.58
C VAL A 27 17.20 0.15 6.79
N GLU A 28 18.08 1.15 6.74
CA GLU A 28 18.08 2.25 7.73
C GLU A 28 16.70 2.90 7.75
N THR A 29 15.92 2.64 8.82
CA THR A 29 14.52 3.05 8.91
C THR A 29 14.24 3.76 10.23
N SER A 30 13.51 4.87 10.16
CA SER A 30 13.08 5.66 11.31
C SER A 30 11.62 6.10 11.20
N TYR A 31 11.04 6.49 12.33
CA TYR A 31 9.73 7.13 12.34
C TYR A 31 9.82 8.62 12.02
N VAL A 32 8.78 9.11 11.35
CA VAL A 32 8.50 10.55 11.21
C VAL A 32 7.09 10.81 11.71
N PHE A 33 6.97 11.66 12.72
CA PHE A 33 5.66 12.00 13.29
C PHE A 33 4.87 12.91 12.35
N HIS A 34 3.58 12.67 12.20
CA HIS A 34 2.73 13.37 11.22
C HIS A 34 2.74 14.91 11.30
N LYS A 35 3.10 15.49 12.47
CA LYS A 35 3.22 16.95 12.66
C LYS A 35 4.56 17.50 12.19
N THR A 36 5.55 16.66 11.94
CA THR A 36 6.86 17.08 11.42
C THR A 36 6.68 17.57 9.98
N PRO A 37 7.04 18.83 9.66
CA PRO A 37 6.72 19.39 8.35
C PRO A 37 7.65 18.92 7.23
N THR A 38 8.78 18.30 7.57
CA THR A 38 9.82 17.90 6.61
C THR A 38 10.29 16.47 6.87
N LEU A 39 10.57 15.76 5.80
CA LEU A 39 11.24 14.45 5.86
C LEU A 39 12.74 14.61 6.13
N PRO A 40 13.39 13.64 6.77
CA PRO A 40 14.85 13.62 6.90
C PRO A 40 15.52 13.68 5.52
N ALA A 41 16.65 14.41 5.47
CA ALA A 41 17.45 14.49 4.24
C ALA A 41 17.94 13.09 3.81
N GLY A 42 17.94 12.84 2.50
CA GLY A 42 18.36 11.55 1.95
C GLY A 42 17.32 10.43 2.13
N THR A 43 16.06 10.75 2.42
CA THR A 43 14.98 9.76 2.40
C THR A 43 14.75 9.25 0.98
N ASP A 44 14.83 7.93 0.79
CA ASP A 44 14.59 7.24 -0.50
C ASP A 44 13.17 6.68 -0.57
N LEU A 45 12.66 6.16 0.56
CA LEU A 45 11.33 5.53 0.68
C LEU A 45 10.55 6.14 1.85
N VAL A 46 9.32 6.52 1.57
CA VAL A 46 8.32 6.86 2.59
C VAL A 46 7.27 5.76 2.63
N ALA A 47 6.96 5.23 3.82
CA ALA A 47 5.87 4.31 4.06
C ALA A 47 4.76 5.00 4.88
N LEU A 48 3.54 5.00 4.33
CA LEU A 48 2.30 5.31 5.06
C LEU A 48 1.71 3.99 5.53
N PRO A 49 1.74 3.69 6.83
CA PRO A 49 1.37 2.38 7.35
C PRO A 49 -0.14 2.16 7.39
N GLY A 50 -0.53 0.91 7.65
CA GLY A 50 -1.89 0.56 8.00
C GLY A 50 -2.29 1.04 9.39
N GLY A 51 -3.59 0.97 9.67
CA GLY A 51 -4.19 1.37 10.94
C GLY A 51 -5.50 2.11 10.75
N PHE A 52 -5.79 2.98 11.71
CA PHE A 52 -7.01 3.79 11.78
C PHE A 52 -6.64 5.25 12.04
N SER A 53 -5.96 5.88 11.06
CA SER A 53 -5.43 7.23 11.23
C SER A 53 -6.51 8.22 11.67
N TYR A 54 -6.25 8.91 12.79
CA TYR A 54 -7.20 9.81 13.45
C TYR A 54 -8.55 9.14 13.80
N GLY A 55 -8.55 7.80 14.05
CA GLY A 55 -9.75 7.04 14.39
C GLY A 55 -10.75 6.88 13.25
N ASP A 56 -10.32 7.08 12.00
CA ASP A 56 -11.14 7.02 10.77
C ASP A 56 -12.36 7.97 10.81
N TYR A 57 -12.29 9.05 11.60
CA TYR A 57 -13.34 10.07 11.65
C TYR A 57 -13.56 10.67 10.26
N LEU A 58 -14.80 10.90 9.90
CA LEU A 58 -15.32 11.31 8.59
C LEU A 58 -15.22 10.15 7.57
N ARG A 59 -14.02 9.69 7.27
CA ARG A 59 -13.69 8.61 6.33
C ARG A 59 -12.24 8.21 6.54
N CYS A 60 -11.91 6.94 6.32
CA CYS A 60 -10.54 6.44 6.46
C CYS A 60 -9.56 7.28 5.64
N GLY A 61 -8.50 7.78 6.29
CA GLY A 61 -7.46 8.60 5.65
C GLY A 61 -7.82 10.08 5.42
N ALA A 62 -9.10 10.48 5.57
CA ALA A 62 -9.55 11.83 5.19
C ALA A 62 -8.92 12.96 6.00
N ILE A 63 -8.63 12.75 7.28
CA ILE A 63 -7.95 13.74 8.12
C ILE A 63 -6.44 13.70 7.89
N ALA A 64 -5.86 12.50 7.74
CA ALA A 64 -4.43 12.32 7.58
C ALA A 64 -3.86 13.06 6.36
N ARG A 65 -4.63 13.22 5.29
CA ARG A 65 -4.20 13.98 4.09
C ARG A 65 -3.79 15.43 4.38
N PHE A 66 -4.28 16.03 5.48
CA PHE A 66 -3.97 17.38 5.90
C PHE A 66 -2.83 17.46 6.91
N ALA A 67 -2.23 16.34 7.29
CA ALA A 67 -1.10 16.36 8.22
C ALA A 67 0.08 17.13 7.62
N PRO A 68 0.79 17.95 8.43
CA PRO A 68 1.90 18.81 7.97
C PRO A 68 2.94 18.06 7.12
N VAL A 69 3.27 16.81 7.46
CA VAL A 69 4.23 15.97 6.73
C VAL A 69 3.82 15.72 5.27
N MET A 70 2.52 15.69 4.96
CA MET A 70 2.02 15.31 3.64
C MET A 70 2.43 16.29 2.54
N ALA A 71 2.71 17.54 2.87
CA ALA A 71 3.25 18.52 1.92
C ALA A 71 4.65 18.11 1.43
N ASP A 72 5.50 17.60 2.34
CA ASP A 72 6.85 17.14 1.96
C ASP A 72 6.83 15.75 1.33
N VAL A 73 5.89 14.88 1.72
CA VAL A 73 5.63 13.60 1.03
C VAL A 73 5.29 13.83 -0.44
N ARG A 74 4.48 14.83 -0.79
CA ARG A 74 4.20 15.20 -2.19
C ARG A 74 5.47 15.63 -2.92
N ARG A 75 6.26 16.54 -2.33
CA ARG A 75 7.55 16.97 -2.92
C ARG A 75 8.53 15.78 -3.09
N HIS A 76 8.54 14.85 -2.15
CA HIS A 76 9.35 13.63 -2.25
C HIS A 76 8.94 12.79 -3.47
N VAL A 77 7.64 12.59 -3.69
CA VAL A 77 7.11 11.89 -4.88
C VAL A 77 7.46 12.61 -6.18
N GLU A 78 7.30 13.94 -6.22
CA GLU A 78 7.61 14.75 -7.40
C GLU A 78 9.08 14.67 -7.79
N ARG A 79 10.00 14.62 -6.81
CA ARG A 79 11.43 14.39 -7.02
C ARG A 79 11.77 12.95 -7.43
N GLY A 80 10.77 12.06 -7.44
CA GLY A 80 10.91 10.66 -7.81
C GLY A 80 11.16 9.72 -6.62
N GLY A 81 11.13 10.18 -5.37
CA GLY A 81 11.24 9.34 -4.18
C GLY A 81 10.14 8.27 -4.13
N LEU A 82 10.42 7.13 -3.52
CA LEU A 82 9.47 6.02 -3.40
C LEU A 82 8.43 6.30 -2.31
N LEU A 83 7.16 6.00 -2.59
CA LEU A 83 6.06 6.11 -1.62
C LEU A 83 5.24 4.84 -1.62
N LEU A 84 5.10 4.22 -0.46
CA LEU A 84 4.31 3.02 -0.22
C LEU A 84 3.18 3.33 0.75
N GLY A 85 1.92 3.11 0.34
CA GLY A 85 0.75 3.19 1.22
C GLY A 85 0.13 1.81 1.42
N ILE A 86 0.08 1.33 2.66
CA ILE A 86 -0.45 0.02 3.02
C ILE A 86 -1.79 0.20 3.73
N CYS A 87 -2.85 -0.45 3.27
CA CYS A 87 -4.18 -0.45 3.87
C CYS A 87 -4.66 1.00 4.13
N ASN A 88 -4.66 1.48 5.37
CA ASN A 88 -4.97 2.89 5.69
C ASN A 88 -4.05 3.88 4.96
N GLY A 89 -2.79 3.52 4.73
CA GLY A 89 -1.88 4.30 3.88
C GLY A 89 -2.39 4.45 2.44
N PHE A 90 -2.97 3.41 1.86
CA PHE A 90 -3.58 3.50 0.52
C PHE A 90 -4.82 4.42 0.54
N GLN A 91 -5.64 4.33 1.58
CA GLN A 91 -6.77 5.25 1.78
C GLN A 91 -6.29 6.70 1.86
N ILE A 92 -5.21 6.98 2.60
CA ILE A 92 -4.59 8.31 2.66
C ILE A 92 -4.11 8.77 1.28
N LEU A 93 -3.52 7.88 0.48
CA LEU A 93 -3.05 8.21 -0.87
C LEU A 93 -4.18 8.62 -1.81
N THR A 94 -5.33 7.93 -1.76
CA THR A 94 -6.50 8.30 -2.57
C THR A 94 -7.13 9.60 -2.07
N GLU A 95 -7.29 9.78 -0.75
CA GLU A 95 -7.81 11.02 -0.15
C GLU A 95 -6.90 12.23 -0.43
N ALA A 96 -5.60 12.00 -0.49
CA ALA A 96 -4.62 13.04 -0.82
C ALA A 96 -4.52 13.32 -2.33
N GLY A 97 -5.20 12.56 -3.20
CA GLY A 97 -5.10 12.69 -4.65
C GLY A 97 -3.71 12.30 -5.21
N LEU A 98 -2.95 11.48 -4.48
CA LEU A 98 -1.69 10.91 -4.95
C LEU A 98 -1.93 9.62 -5.75
N LEU A 99 -3.08 8.98 -5.55
CA LEU A 99 -3.62 7.90 -6.37
C LEU A 99 -5.07 8.23 -6.75
N PRO A 100 -5.54 7.83 -7.94
CA PRO A 100 -6.90 8.09 -8.36
C PRO A 100 -7.90 7.13 -7.68
N GLY A 101 -9.19 7.49 -7.73
CA GLY A 101 -10.28 6.70 -7.15
C GLY A 101 -10.46 6.92 -5.66
N ALA A 102 -11.17 6.00 -5.02
CA ALA A 102 -11.48 6.05 -3.59
C ALA A 102 -11.59 4.64 -3.00
N LEU A 103 -11.27 4.50 -1.72
CA LEU A 103 -11.55 3.31 -0.93
C LEU A 103 -12.84 3.55 -0.13
N THR A 104 -13.78 2.63 -0.25
CA THR A 104 -15.10 2.70 0.38
C THR A 104 -15.38 1.47 1.21
N ARG A 105 -16.50 1.45 1.93
CA ARG A 105 -16.93 0.29 2.71
C ARG A 105 -16.99 -0.97 1.86
N ASN A 106 -16.52 -2.08 2.43
CA ASN A 106 -16.65 -3.40 1.83
C ASN A 106 -18.10 -3.65 1.40
N ALA A 107 -18.32 -4.27 0.24
CA ALA A 107 -19.66 -4.46 -0.32
C ALA A 107 -20.61 -5.21 0.63
N HIS A 108 -20.08 -6.11 1.44
CA HIS A 108 -20.84 -6.89 2.43
C HIS A 108 -20.96 -6.20 3.82
N LEU A 109 -20.42 -4.97 3.98
CA LEU A 109 -20.50 -4.12 5.18
C LEU A 109 -19.85 -4.72 6.44
N ARG A 110 -18.99 -5.73 6.31
CA ARG A 110 -18.30 -6.38 7.42
C ARG A 110 -16.81 -6.09 7.36
N PHE A 111 -16.14 -6.18 8.50
CA PHE A 111 -14.69 -6.22 8.57
C PHE A 111 -14.18 -7.52 7.95
N GLU A 112 -13.19 -7.44 7.09
CA GLU A 112 -12.54 -8.58 6.45
C GLU A 112 -11.16 -8.77 7.04
N CYS A 113 -10.88 -9.97 7.57
CA CYS A 113 -9.59 -10.31 8.17
C CYS A 113 -9.24 -11.76 7.79
N ARG A 114 -8.43 -11.93 6.75
CA ARG A 114 -7.94 -13.24 6.26
C ARG A 114 -6.80 -13.07 5.27
N ASP A 115 -6.16 -14.18 4.92
CA ASP A 115 -5.25 -14.21 3.78
C ASP A 115 -6.05 -14.15 2.47
N VAL A 116 -5.50 -13.43 1.51
CA VAL A 116 -5.97 -13.35 0.13
C VAL A 116 -4.82 -13.66 -0.82
N LEU A 117 -5.16 -14.05 -2.04
CA LEU A 117 -4.20 -14.18 -3.13
C LEU A 117 -4.30 -12.96 -4.03
N VAL A 118 -3.15 -12.36 -4.33
CA VAL A 118 -3.04 -11.25 -5.27
C VAL A 118 -2.05 -11.59 -6.37
N ARG A 119 -2.46 -11.36 -7.62
CA ARG A 119 -1.55 -11.45 -8.76
C ARG A 119 -0.90 -10.10 -9.01
N VAL A 120 0.39 -10.12 -9.28
CA VAL A 120 1.14 -8.94 -9.73
C VAL A 120 0.87 -8.72 -11.22
N ASP A 121 0.21 -7.62 -11.55
CA ASP A 121 -0.20 -7.31 -12.94
C ASP A 121 0.71 -6.28 -13.63
N ALA A 122 1.37 -5.41 -12.86
CA ALA A 122 2.22 -4.37 -13.44
C ALA A 122 3.64 -4.41 -12.87
N ASP A 123 4.61 -4.09 -13.73
CA ASP A 123 5.99 -3.86 -13.34
C ASP A 123 6.17 -2.44 -12.79
N GLY A 124 7.01 -2.32 -11.77
CA GLY A 124 7.34 -1.06 -11.14
C GLY A 124 8.36 -1.21 -10.03
N PRO A 125 8.72 -0.13 -9.35
CA PRO A 125 9.74 -0.16 -8.31
C PRO A 125 9.51 -1.17 -7.19
N PHE A 126 8.25 -1.50 -6.91
CA PHE A 126 7.86 -2.43 -5.84
C PHE A 126 7.58 -3.86 -6.34
N THR A 127 7.66 -4.10 -7.65
CA THR A 127 7.26 -5.37 -8.27
C THR A 127 8.23 -5.86 -9.34
N GLN A 128 9.52 -5.45 -9.25
CA GLN A 128 10.55 -5.89 -10.19
C GLN A 128 10.67 -7.41 -10.20
N ASP A 129 10.62 -8.01 -11.39
CA ASP A 129 10.69 -9.45 -11.63
C ASP A 129 9.57 -10.27 -10.96
N LEU A 130 8.46 -9.62 -10.59
CA LEU A 130 7.33 -10.28 -9.93
C LEU A 130 6.09 -10.41 -10.82
N ARG A 131 6.05 -9.78 -11.99
CA ARG A 131 4.89 -9.80 -12.87
C ARG A 131 4.39 -11.22 -13.15
N GLY A 132 3.08 -11.42 -13.02
CA GLY A 132 2.43 -12.72 -13.16
C GLY A 132 2.51 -13.63 -11.92
N ARG A 133 3.34 -13.31 -10.92
CA ARG A 133 3.37 -14.08 -9.67
C ARG A 133 2.10 -13.82 -8.86
N VAL A 134 1.67 -14.87 -8.18
CA VAL A 134 0.60 -14.82 -7.19
C VAL A 134 1.23 -14.83 -5.81
N LEU A 135 0.88 -13.85 -4.99
CA LEU A 135 1.37 -13.67 -3.63
C LEU A 135 0.22 -13.89 -2.65
N ARG A 136 0.50 -14.53 -1.52
CA ARG A 136 -0.43 -14.66 -0.40
C ARG A 136 -0.13 -13.57 0.61
N LEU A 137 -1.11 -12.71 0.86
CA LEU A 137 -0.99 -11.57 1.77
C LEU A 137 -2.24 -11.45 2.65
N PRO A 138 -2.15 -11.06 3.92
CA PRO A 138 -3.31 -10.81 4.75
C PRO A 138 -3.98 -9.48 4.42
N VAL A 139 -5.29 -9.43 4.60
CA VAL A 139 -6.10 -8.19 4.64
C VAL A 139 -6.76 -8.03 6.02
N ALA A 140 -6.94 -6.78 6.46
CA ALA A 140 -7.60 -6.45 7.72
C ALA A 140 -8.27 -5.06 7.59
N HIS A 141 -9.52 -5.00 7.05
CA HIS A 141 -10.17 -3.73 6.76
C HIS A 141 -11.70 -3.81 6.69
N ALA A 142 -12.39 -2.73 7.04
CA ALA A 142 -13.81 -2.51 6.80
C ALA A 142 -14.07 -1.67 5.54
N GLU A 143 -13.09 -0.89 5.09
CA GLU A 143 -13.16 0.05 3.96
C GLU A 143 -12.01 -0.20 3.00
N GLY A 144 -12.05 -1.35 2.30
CA GLY A 144 -11.02 -1.74 1.33
C GLY A 144 -11.50 -1.78 -0.11
N ARG A 145 -12.77 -1.44 -0.35
CA ARG A 145 -13.40 -1.52 -1.66
C ARG A 145 -12.97 -0.37 -2.56
N TYR A 146 -12.13 -0.66 -3.55
CA TYR A 146 -11.72 0.33 -4.54
C TYR A 146 -12.87 0.67 -5.51
N GLN A 147 -13.08 1.97 -5.71
CA GLN A 147 -14.09 2.55 -6.59
C GLN A 147 -13.48 3.67 -7.42
N ALA A 148 -13.86 3.75 -8.69
CA ALA A 148 -13.52 4.83 -9.60
C ALA A 148 -14.57 4.91 -10.71
N ASP A 149 -14.62 6.02 -11.42
CA ASP A 149 -15.42 6.14 -12.64
C ASP A 149 -14.80 5.36 -13.81
N GLU A 150 -15.59 5.12 -14.83
CA GLU A 150 -15.19 4.31 -16.00
C GLU A 150 -13.96 4.91 -16.71
N ALA A 151 -13.88 6.23 -16.83
CA ALA A 151 -12.75 6.90 -17.47
C ALA A 151 -11.44 6.68 -16.69
N THR A 152 -11.51 6.74 -15.37
CA THR A 152 -10.39 6.44 -14.48
C THR A 152 -9.98 4.98 -14.62
N LEU A 153 -10.94 4.04 -14.60
CA LEU A 153 -10.65 2.60 -14.77
C LEU A 153 -9.96 2.32 -16.10
N GLN A 154 -10.47 2.87 -17.21
CA GLN A 154 -9.86 2.74 -18.54
C GLN A 154 -8.45 3.34 -18.59
N SER A 155 -8.22 4.48 -17.92
CA SER A 155 -6.89 5.09 -17.83
C SER A 155 -5.91 4.21 -17.03
N LEU A 156 -6.35 3.60 -15.93
CA LEU A 156 -5.54 2.67 -15.14
C LEU A 156 -5.12 1.44 -15.96
N GLU A 157 -6.07 0.87 -16.71
CA GLU A 157 -5.82 -0.31 -17.56
C GLU A 157 -4.86 0.03 -18.72
N SER A 158 -5.17 1.08 -19.48
CA SER A 158 -4.38 1.45 -20.65
C SER A 158 -2.94 1.85 -20.31
N LYS A 159 -2.72 2.41 -19.12
CA LYS A 159 -1.39 2.78 -18.61
C LYS A 159 -0.72 1.67 -17.81
N SER A 160 -1.35 0.50 -17.66
CA SER A 160 -0.87 -0.61 -16.84
C SER A 160 -0.52 -0.16 -15.41
N LEU A 161 -1.43 0.59 -14.77
CA LEU A 161 -1.23 1.11 -13.42
C LEU A 161 -1.88 0.24 -12.34
N VAL A 162 -2.65 -0.78 -12.71
CA VAL A 162 -3.12 -1.77 -11.74
C VAL A 162 -1.95 -2.67 -11.35
N ALA A 163 -1.47 -2.49 -10.12
CA ALA A 163 -0.30 -3.22 -9.61
C ALA A 163 -0.66 -4.64 -9.19
N PHE A 164 -1.79 -4.78 -8.50
CA PHE A 164 -2.25 -6.05 -7.94
C PHE A 164 -3.75 -6.24 -8.14
N ARG A 165 -4.14 -7.50 -8.43
CA ARG A 165 -5.54 -7.93 -8.43
C ARG A 165 -5.75 -9.11 -7.50
N TYR A 166 -6.88 -9.12 -6.82
CA TYR A 166 -7.36 -10.32 -6.12
C TYR A 166 -7.62 -11.44 -7.12
N VAL A 167 -7.15 -12.65 -6.80
CA VAL A 167 -7.34 -13.84 -7.66
C VAL A 167 -7.82 -15.03 -6.83
N PRO A 168 -8.56 -15.98 -7.42
CA PRO A 168 -9.02 -17.16 -6.70
C PRO A 168 -7.87 -18.09 -6.36
N ALA A 169 -8.04 -18.87 -5.29
CA ALA A 169 -7.20 -20.01 -4.99
C ALA A 169 -7.41 -21.13 -6.03
N ALA A 170 -6.42 -22.01 -6.18
CA ALA A 170 -6.54 -23.17 -7.07
C ALA A 170 -7.74 -24.07 -6.72
N THR A 171 -8.08 -24.14 -5.42
CA THR A 171 -9.32 -24.79 -4.94
C THR A 171 -10.15 -23.71 -4.24
N PRO A 172 -11.09 -23.07 -4.96
CA PRO A 172 -11.89 -21.99 -4.40
C PRO A 172 -12.84 -22.50 -3.30
N ASP A 173 -12.92 -21.77 -2.19
CA ASP A 173 -14.00 -21.91 -1.21
C ASP A 173 -15.11 -20.92 -1.57
N ALA A 174 -16.29 -21.44 -1.91
CA ALA A 174 -17.44 -20.61 -2.28
C ALA A 174 -17.87 -19.64 -1.18
N ARG A 175 -17.50 -19.91 0.08
CA ARG A 175 -17.78 -19.04 1.24
C ARG A 175 -16.78 -17.88 1.36
N LEU A 176 -15.62 -17.98 0.67
CA LEU A 176 -14.53 -17.02 0.72
C LEU A 176 -14.21 -16.53 -0.70
N PRO A 177 -14.95 -15.55 -1.23
CA PRO A 177 -14.72 -15.05 -2.57
C PRO A 177 -13.29 -14.50 -2.70
N ALA A 178 -12.70 -14.66 -3.89
CA ALA A 178 -11.34 -14.19 -4.18
C ALA A 178 -11.20 -12.69 -3.90
N ASN A 179 -12.15 -11.90 -4.38
CA ASN A 179 -12.25 -10.47 -4.09
C ASN A 179 -12.95 -10.30 -2.72
N PRO A 180 -12.21 -9.88 -1.68
CA PRO A 180 -12.72 -9.89 -0.31
C PRO A 180 -13.70 -8.76 -0.02
N ASN A 181 -13.76 -7.73 -0.86
CA ASN A 181 -14.41 -6.46 -0.51
C ASN A 181 -15.30 -5.86 -1.60
N GLY A 182 -15.31 -6.47 -2.81
CA GLY A 182 -16.08 -5.97 -3.96
C GLY A 182 -15.40 -4.82 -4.69
N SER A 183 -14.07 -4.72 -4.64
CA SER A 183 -13.28 -3.78 -5.45
C SER A 183 -13.57 -3.93 -6.94
N LEU A 184 -13.74 -2.82 -7.64
CA LEU A 184 -13.89 -2.84 -9.10
C LEU A 184 -12.67 -3.48 -9.76
N HIS A 185 -12.92 -4.28 -10.81
CA HIS A 185 -11.89 -5.01 -11.56
C HIS A 185 -10.94 -5.83 -10.68
N ASP A 186 -11.39 -6.27 -9.50
CA ASP A 186 -10.58 -6.99 -8.50
C ASP A 186 -9.33 -6.23 -8.05
N ILE A 187 -9.30 -4.92 -8.18
CA ILE A 187 -8.14 -4.09 -7.86
C ILE A 187 -7.81 -4.20 -6.36
N ALA A 188 -6.60 -4.69 -6.07
CA ALA A 188 -6.04 -4.80 -4.73
C ALA A 188 -4.96 -3.74 -4.45
N GLY A 189 -4.39 -3.17 -5.51
CA GLY A 189 -3.38 -2.12 -5.40
C GLY A 189 -3.07 -1.45 -6.73
N LEU A 190 -2.59 -0.20 -6.66
CA LEU A 190 -2.35 0.68 -7.79
C LEU A 190 -0.96 1.32 -7.73
N TYR A 191 -0.38 1.50 -8.89
CA TYR A 191 0.73 2.42 -9.11
C TYR A 191 0.24 3.83 -9.45
N GLY A 192 1.03 4.83 -9.08
CA GLY A 192 0.87 6.24 -9.45
C GLY A 192 2.17 7.00 -9.34
N GLY A 193 2.05 8.33 -9.35
CA GLY A 193 3.19 9.23 -9.38
C GLY A 193 3.86 9.32 -10.76
N PRO A 194 4.73 10.35 -10.97
CA PRO A 194 5.29 10.66 -12.29
C PRO A 194 6.21 9.56 -12.84
N ARG A 195 6.74 8.68 -11.99
CA ARG A 195 7.66 7.60 -12.35
C ARG A 195 7.17 6.23 -11.86
N ARG A 196 5.86 6.05 -11.68
CA ARG A 196 5.27 4.87 -10.99
C ARG A 196 5.88 4.64 -9.60
N ASN A 197 6.33 5.70 -8.97
CA ASN A 197 7.05 5.67 -7.70
C ASN A 197 6.12 5.71 -6.47
N VAL A 198 4.81 5.71 -6.69
CA VAL A 198 3.80 5.59 -5.65
C VAL A 198 3.11 4.23 -5.80
N LEU A 199 3.07 3.45 -4.74
CA LEU A 199 2.27 2.21 -4.66
C LEU A 199 1.31 2.31 -3.48
N GLY A 200 0.02 2.08 -3.74
CA GLY A 200 -0.98 1.84 -2.71
C GLY A 200 -1.55 0.44 -2.84
N LEU A 201 -1.70 -0.29 -1.73
CA LEU A 201 -2.34 -1.61 -1.73
C LEU A 201 -3.10 -1.85 -0.42
N MET A 202 -4.22 -2.59 -0.50
CA MET A 202 -5.02 -2.95 0.69
C MET A 202 -4.45 -4.12 1.50
N PRO A 203 -3.88 -5.17 0.88
CA PRO A 203 -3.18 -6.21 1.64
C PRO A 203 -1.95 -5.69 2.37
N HIS A 204 -1.55 -6.41 3.42
CA HIS A 204 -0.45 -6.09 4.32
C HIS A 204 0.81 -6.93 4.01
N PRO A 205 1.72 -6.48 3.14
CA PRO A 205 2.96 -7.21 2.86
C PRO A 205 3.88 -7.28 4.07
N GLU A 206 3.86 -6.29 4.97
CA GLU A 206 4.63 -6.26 6.20
C GLU A 206 4.24 -7.36 7.19
N ARG A 207 3.02 -7.88 7.08
CA ARG A 207 2.48 -8.98 7.90
C ARG A 207 2.62 -10.36 7.24
N MET A 208 3.37 -10.46 6.15
CA MET A 208 3.73 -11.70 5.45
C MET A 208 5.19 -11.63 4.99
N ALA A 209 6.08 -11.13 5.84
CA ALA A 209 7.49 -10.87 5.50
C ALA A 209 8.47 -11.86 6.15
N GLU A 210 8.01 -12.68 7.12
CA GLU A 210 8.83 -13.62 7.88
C GLU A 210 8.14 -14.97 8.03
N PRO A 211 8.89 -16.09 8.11
CA PRO A 211 8.30 -17.43 8.23
C PRO A 211 7.39 -17.58 9.46
N ILE A 212 7.71 -16.91 10.57
CA ILE A 212 6.90 -16.96 11.80
C ILE A 212 5.50 -16.35 11.59
N LEU A 213 5.33 -15.46 10.60
CA LEU A 213 4.05 -14.87 10.21
C LEU A 213 3.27 -15.75 9.22
N GLY A 214 3.79 -16.93 8.90
CA GLY A 214 3.16 -17.89 8.00
C GLY A 214 3.62 -17.82 6.54
N GLY A 215 4.53 -16.90 6.19
CA GLY A 215 5.06 -16.78 4.83
C GLY A 215 6.01 -15.60 4.64
N THR A 216 6.56 -15.48 3.45
CA THR A 216 7.55 -14.47 3.10
C THR A 216 7.22 -13.72 1.80
N ASP A 217 6.03 -13.88 1.27
CA ASP A 217 5.64 -13.29 -0.02
C ASP A 217 5.67 -11.77 0.01
N GLY A 218 5.26 -11.17 1.13
CA GLY A 218 5.26 -9.72 1.32
C GLY A 218 6.66 -9.11 1.29
N ARG A 219 7.68 -9.85 1.74
CA ARG A 219 9.08 -9.38 1.72
C ARG A 219 9.59 -9.08 0.31
N LEU A 220 9.03 -9.73 -0.71
CA LEU A 220 9.41 -9.52 -2.11
C LEU A 220 9.20 -8.07 -2.58
N LEU A 221 8.14 -7.41 -2.10
CA LEU A 221 7.84 -6.01 -2.43
C LEU A 221 8.90 -5.07 -1.85
N PHE A 222 9.31 -5.30 -0.61
CA PHE A 222 10.33 -4.48 0.06
C PHE A 222 11.71 -4.67 -0.58
N HIS A 223 12.11 -5.89 -0.92
CA HIS A 223 13.35 -6.15 -1.66
C HIS A 223 13.34 -5.50 -3.06
N SER A 224 12.18 -5.51 -3.73
CA SER A 224 12.03 -4.81 -5.01
C SER A 224 12.24 -3.31 -4.84
N ALA A 225 11.63 -2.69 -3.82
CA ALA A 225 11.83 -1.28 -3.51
C ALA A 225 13.30 -0.93 -3.20
N VAL A 226 13.99 -1.79 -2.46
CA VAL A 226 15.43 -1.62 -2.17
C VAL A 226 16.23 -1.62 -3.47
N ARG A 227 16.05 -2.61 -4.34
CA ARG A 227 16.73 -2.66 -5.64
C ARG A 227 16.45 -1.40 -6.47
N ALA A 228 15.20 -0.97 -6.52
CA ALA A 228 14.81 0.23 -7.25
C ALA A 228 15.45 1.51 -6.70
N ALA A 229 15.60 1.63 -5.38
CA ALA A 229 16.24 2.79 -4.77
C ALA A 229 17.76 2.81 -5.01
N LEU A 230 18.42 1.64 -5.01
CA LEU A 230 19.87 1.53 -5.25
C LEU A 230 20.26 1.71 -6.73
N ALA A 231 19.32 1.56 -7.65
CA ALA A 231 19.53 1.73 -9.09
C ALA A 231 19.36 3.19 -9.57
N ARG A 232 19.09 4.14 -8.68
CA ARG A 232 18.92 5.57 -8.95
C ARG A 232 20.22 6.33 -8.74
#